data_380d3fb2acfa9e2324e05eb0c4018614
#
_entry.id   380d3fb2acfa9e2324e05eb0c4018614
#
_cell.length_a   1.000
_cell.length_b   1.000
_cell.length_c   1.000
_cell.angle_alpha   90.00
_cell.angle_beta   90.00
_cell.angle_gamma   90.00
#
_symmetry.space_group_name_H-M   'P 1'
#
loop_
_entity.id
_entity.type
_entity.pdbx_description
1 polymer ?
#
loop_
_entity_poly.entity_id
_entity_poly.type
_entity_poly.pdbx_seq_one_letter_code
_entity_poly.pdbx_strand_id
1 'polypeptide(L)'
;MRHPVPSMTQFASPSLVAAIIYAGHPRAEDPRWPESGAPDRETYAAWCSRWCGMACFRMALLAREGVAPTLYELAIGAMEYGAYTDEPGRPRGLIYRPFAEYARDKHGLRADVITDLDPARLTAELDEGRLVIASVHPEVRRPDNDPPGTGGHLVLVTGHADGMVTFHDPAGHTPEAGVATLPMPVFDRFAAHRGVALRL
;
A
#
# COMPACT_ATOMS: atom_id res chain seq x y z
N MET A 1 -18.95 3.39 13.98
CA MET A 1 -17.71 3.92 14.65
C MET A 1 -16.56 3.37 13.85
N ARG A 2 -15.63 4.21 13.34
CA ARG A 2 -14.45 3.71 12.60
C ARG A 2 -13.46 3.10 13.58
N HIS A 3 -12.82 1.98 13.20
CA HIS A 3 -11.70 1.43 13.93
C HIS A 3 -10.43 2.24 13.63
N PRO A 4 -9.42 2.24 14.52
CA PRO A 4 -8.10 2.78 14.18
C PRO A 4 -7.55 2.08 12.94
N VAL A 5 -6.85 2.82 12.07
CA VAL A 5 -6.20 2.22 10.90
C VAL A 5 -5.04 1.35 11.40
N PRO A 6 -5.09 0.02 11.21
CA PRO A 6 -3.97 -0.84 11.62
C PRO A 6 -2.79 -0.67 10.68
N SER A 7 -1.57 -0.86 11.19
CA SER A 7 -0.40 -1.04 10.33
C SER A 7 -0.22 -2.53 10.02
N MET A 8 0.14 -2.84 8.77
CA MET A 8 0.45 -4.21 8.36
C MET A 8 1.48 -4.23 7.23
N THR A 9 2.21 -5.33 7.16
CA THR A 9 3.14 -5.58 6.06
C THR A 9 2.47 -6.33 4.90
N GLN A 10 3.00 -6.13 3.69
CA GLN A 10 2.68 -6.93 2.51
C GLN A 10 3.31 -8.32 2.53
N PHE A 11 4.30 -8.54 3.39
CA PHE A 11 4.92 -9.84 3.66
C PHE A 11 4.24 -10.51 4.86
N ALA A 12 4.26 -11.84 4.91
CA ALA A 12 3.59 -12.56 5.99
C ALA A 12 4.31 -12.41 7.35
N SER A 13 5.65 -12.39 7.35
CA SER A 13 6.45 -12.17 8.55
C SER A 13 7.00 -10.75 8.64
N PRO A 14 6.49 -9.89 9.55
CA PRO A 14 7.03 -8.54 9.76
C PRO A 14 8.53 -8.53 10.10
N SER A 15 9.01 -9.52 10.84
CA SER A 15 10.42 -9.64 11.23
C SER A 15 11.37 -9.95 10.06
N LEU A 16 10.86 -10.43 8.92
CA LEU A 16 11.65 -10.75 7.74
C LEU A 16 11.69 -9.62 6.70
N VAL A 17 10.93 -8.55 6.88
CA VAL A 17 10.83 -7.45 5.89
C VAL A 17 12.22 -6.90 5.53
N ALA A 18 13.05 -6.58 6.53
CA ALA A 18 14.40 -6.07 6.30
C ALA A 18 15.27 -7.08 5.53
N ALA A 19 15.23 -8.36 5.94
CA ALA A 19 16.00 -9.41 5.31
C ALA A 19 15.57 -9.65 3.85
N ILE A 20 14.27 -9.64 3.57
CA ILE A 20 13.70 -9.81 2.23
C ILE A 20 14.11 -8.63 1.32
N ILE A 21 13.99 -7.39 1.82
CA ILE A 21 14.19 -6.21 0.98
C ILE A 21 15.68 -5.90 0.76
N TYR A 22 16.51 -6.03 1.80
CA TYR A 22 17.88 -5.54 1.78
C TYR A 22 18.95 -6.63 1.78
N ALA A 23 18.64 -7.85 2.25
CA ALA A 23 19.61 -8.93 2.37
C ALA A 23 19.35 -10.11 1.43
N GLY A 24 18.36 -10.01 0.53
CA GLY A 24 18.07 -11.06 -0.44
C GLY A 24 17.50 -12.34 0.15
N HIS A 25 16.90 -12.29 1.35
CA HIS A 25 16.25 -13.47 1.94
C HIS A 25 15.16 -13.98 1.01
N PRO A 26 15.14 -15.29 0.68
CA PRO A 26 14.18 -15.86 -0.24
C PRO A 26 12.75 -15.74 0.32
N ARG A 27 11.86 -15.11 -0.42
CA ARG A 27 10.45 -14.94 -0.01
C ARG A 27 9.74 -16.26 0.23
N ALA A 28 10.11 -17.32 -0.51
CA ALA A 28 9.58 -18.65 -0.34
C ALA A 28 9.93 -19.29 1.01
N GLU A 29 10.91 -18.74 1.74
CA GLU A 29 11.32 -19.21 3.07
C GLU A 29 10.60 -18.51 4.22
N ASP A 30 9.66 -17.58 3.93
CA ASP A 30 8.82 -16.95 4.95
C ASP A 30 7.92 -18.01 5.61
N PRO A 31 8.12 -18.33 6.91
CA PRO A 31 7.38 -19.42 7.57
C PRO A 31 5.89 -19.12 7.76
N ARG A 32 5.51 -17.84 7.74
CA ARG A 32 4.13 -17.40 7.90
C ARG A 32 3.39 -17.19 6.57
N TRP A 33 3.97 -17.61 5.45
CA TRP A 33 3.36 -17.45 4.13
C TRP A 33 1.87 -17.90 4.07
N PRO A 34 1.42 -18.96 4.81
CA PRO A 34 0.01 -19.37 4.76
C PRO A 34 -0.96 -18.30 5.25
N GLU A 35 -0.53 -17.40 6.14
CA GLU A 35 -1.36 -16.30 6.65
C GLU A 35 -1.71 -15.25 5.57
N SER A 36 -0.99 -15.26 4.46
CA SER A 36 -1.32 -14.43 3.30
C SER A 36 -2.55 -14.91 2.54
N GLY A 37 -3.00 -16.16 2.76
CA GLY A 37 -4.08 -16.82 2.02
C GLY A 37 -3.64 -17.43 0.69
N ALA A 38 -2.35 -17.35 0.32
CA ALA A 38 -1.84 -17.97 -0.91
C ALA A 38 -1.98 -19.50 -0.86
N PRO A 39 -2.26 -20.17 -1.98
CA PRO A 39 -2.49 -21.63 -2.01
C PRO A 39 -1.20 -22.43 -1.78
N ASP A 40 -0.06 -21.86 -2.11
CA ASP A 40 1.25 -22.46 -1.96
C ASP A 40 2.34 -21.38 -1.79
N ARG A 41 3.53 -21.86 -1.42
CA ARG A 41 4.71 -21.01 -1.12
C ARG A 41 5.25 -20.30 -2.36
N GLU A 42 5.18 -20.95 -3.51
CA GLU A 42 5.64 -20.42 -4.79
C GLU A 42 4.77 -19.25 -5.23
N THR A 43 3.47 -19.40 -5.12
CA THR A 43 2.49 -18.32 -5.38
C THR A 43 2.72 -17.14 -4.44
N TYR A 44 2.88 -17.39 -3.13
CA TYR A 44 3.22 -16.33 -2.19
C TYR A 44 4.51 -15.59 -2.59
N ALA A 45 5.59 -16.32 -2.87
CA ALA A 45 6.89 -15.75 -3.20
C ALA A 45 6.87 -14.93 -4.50
N ALA A 46 6.07 -15.34 -5.47
CA ALA A 46 5.89 -14.62 -6.74
C ALA A 46 5.13 -13.30 -6.56
N TRP A 47 4.19 -13.25 -5.62
CA TRP A 47 3.23 -12.15 -5.51
C TRP A 47 3.47 -11.18 -4.35
N CYS A 48 4.01 -11.62 -3.21
CA CYS A 48 4.06 -10.82 -1.99
C CYS A 48 4.75 -9.45 -2.16
N SER A 49 5.74 -9.34 -3.05
CA SER A 49 6.41 -8.07 -3.35
C SER A 49 5.56 -7.09 -4.17
N ARG A 50 4.42 -7.53 -4.70
CA ARG A 50 3.48 -6.74 -5.53
C ARG A 50 2.25 -6.30 -4.74
N TRP A 51 2.08 -6.77 -3.51
CA TRP A 51 0.86 -6.57 -2.71
C TRP A 51 0.84 -5.27 -1.90
N CYS A 52 1.75 -4.33 -2.09
CA CYS A 52 1.72 -3.07 -1.35
C CYS A 52 0.35 -2.36 -1.45
N GLY A 53 -0.24 -2.32 -2.65
CA GLY A 53 -1.58 -1.75 -2.84
C GLY A 53 -2.69 -2.52 -2.13
N MET A 54 -2.62 -3.87 -2.14
CA MET A 54 -3.59 -4.70 -1.41
C MET A 54 -3.42 -4.60 0.10
N ALA A 55 -2.20 -4.46 0.60
CA ALA A 55 -1.97 -4.22 2.01
C ALA A 55 -2.55 -2.85 2.46
N CYS A 56 -2.35 -1.79 1.66
CA CYS A 56 -3.00 -0.50 1.89
C CYS A 56 -4.53 -0.62 1.89
N PHE A 57 -5.09 -1.32 0.92
CA PHE A 57 -6.53 -1.53 0.82
C PHE A 57 -7.08 -2.35 2.00
N ARG A 58 -6.36 -3.41 2.39
CA ARG A 58 -6.74 -4.23 3.55
C ARG A 58 -6.73 -3.45 4.84
N MET A 59 -5.76 -2.56 5.06
CA MET A 59 -5.75 -1.64 6.21
C MET A 59 -7.00 -0.73 6.23
N ALA A 60 -7.40 -0.21 5.07
CA ALA A 60 -8.61 0.61 4.95
C ALA A 60 -9.90 -0.18 5.23
N LEU A 61 -10.01 -1.42 4.74
CA LEU A 61 -11.15 -2.30 5.03
C LEU A 61 -11.22 -2.63 6.53
N LEU A 62 -10.09 -2.96 7.15
CA LEU A 62 -10.02 -3.22 8.60
C LEU A 62 -10.44 -1.98 9.42
N ALA A 63 -10.04 -0.78 9.00
CA ALA A 63 -10.45 0.47 9.66
C ALA A 63 -11.95 0.73 9.53
N ARG A 64 -12.57 0.32 8.43
CA ARG A 64 -14.01 0.49 8.19
C ARG A 64 -14.84 -0.58 8.86
N GLU A 65 -14.46 -1.84 8.75
CA GLU A 65 -15.32 -3.00 9.06
C GLU A 65 -14.81 -3.85 10.23
N GLY A 66 -13.54 -3.68 10.64
CA GLY A 66 -12.89 -4.52 11.65
C GLY A 66 -12.45 -5.90 11.13
N VAL A 67 -12.88 -6.28 9.92
CA VAL A 67 -12.52 -7.53 9.23
C VAL A 67 -12.17 -7.25 7.78
N ALA A 68 -11.32 -8.06 7.19
CA ALA A 68 -10.98 -7.96 5.77
C ALA A 68 -10.47 -9.31 5.25
N PRO A 69 -10.65 -9.61 3.95
CA PRO A 69 -10.06 -10.78 3.32
C PRO A 69 -8.53 -10.79 3.43
N THR A 70 -7.90 -11.92 3.17
CA THR A 70 -6.44 -12.06 3.10
C THR A 70 -5.86 -11.24 1.93
N LEU A 71 -4.55 -11.03 1.92
CA LEU A 71 -3.89 -10.30 0.83
C LEU A 71 -4.06 -11.01 -0.52
N TYR A 72 -3.99 -12.35 -0.51
CA TYR A 72 -4.16 -13.15 -1.72
C TYR A 72 -5.61 -13.07 -2.25
N GLU A 73 -6.62 -13.22 -1.39
CA GLU A 73 -8.03 -13.09 -1.78
C GLU A 73 -8.33 -11.72 -2.40
N LEU A 74 -7.80 -10.64 -1.79
CA LEU A 74 -7.94 -9.29 -2.34
C LEU A 74 -7.24 -9.17 -3.69
N ALA A 75 -6.03 -9.75 -3.84
CA ALA A 75 -5.28 -9.69 -5.09
C ALA A 75 -5.99 -10.45 -6.22
N ILE A 76 -6.50 -11.66 -5.95
CA ILE A 76 -7.24 -12.45 -6.95
C ILE A 76 -8.54 -11.74 -7.36
N GLY A 77 -9.31 -11.23 -6.40
CA GLY A 77 -10.51 -10.46 -6.72
C GLY A 77 -10.20 -9.20 -7.55
N ALA A 78 -9.10 -8.52 -7.27
CA ALA A 78 -8.66 -7.36 -8.04
C ALA A 78 -8.17 -7.73 -9.45
N MET A 79 -7.57 -8.92 -9.63
CA MET A 79 -7.17 -9.44 -10.95
C MET A 79 -8.38 -9.69 -11.86
N GLU A 80 -9.50 -10.14 -11.34
CA GLU A 80 -10.75 -10.32 -12.11
C GLU A 80 -11.21 -9.01 -12.77
N TYR A 81 -10.86 -7.88 -12.19
CA TYR A 81 -11.13 -6.54 -12.73
C TYR A 81 -9.99 -6.00 -13.61
N GLY A 82 -8.87 -6.70 -13.70
CA GLY A 82 -7.68 -6.23 -14.42
C GLY A 82 -6.81 -5.26 -13.61
N ALA A 83 -6.99 -5.18 -12.27
CA ALA A 83 -6.19 -4.32 -11.41
C ALA A 83 -4.74 -4.81 -11.21
N TYR A 84 -4.48 -6.07 -11.50
CA TYR A 84 -3.16 -6.67 -11.63
C TYR A 84 -3.10 -7.51 -12.91
N THR A 85 -1.91 -7.61 -13.50
CA THR A 85 -1.66 -8.44 -14.69
C THR A 85 -0.27 -9.05 -14.65
N ASP A 86 -0.13 -10.23 -15.21
CA ASP A 86 1.17 -10.88 -15.48
C ASP A 86 1.60 -10.76 -16.94
N GLU A 87 0.85 -10.03 -17.77
CA GLU A 87 1.17 -9.85 -19.18
C GLU A 87 2.51 -9.13 -19.36
N PRO A 88 3.41 -9.64 -20.21
CA PRO A 88 4.66 -8.96 -20.55
C PRO A 88 4.43 -7.54 -21.06
N GLY A 89 5.21 -6.57 -20.57
CA GLY A 89 5.10 -5.16 -20.96
C GLY A 89 4.01 -4.36 -20.25
N ARG A 90 3.19 -5.00 -19.41
CA ARG A 90 2.21 -4.32 -18.57
C ARG A 90 2.81 -3.95 -17.19
N PRO A 91 2.25 -2.93 -16.49
CA PRO A 91 2.64 -2.60 -15.12
C PRO A 91 2.47 -3.80 -14.20
N ARG A 92 3.51 -4.13 -13.43
CA ARG A 92 3.45 -5.21 -12.43
C ARG A 92 2.78 -4.80 -11.12
N GLY A 93 2.55 -3.50 -10.91
CA GLY A 93 1.89 -2.96 -9.73
C GLY A 93 0.39 -2.77 -9.94
N LEU A 94 -0.25 -2.15 -8.95
CA LEU A 94 -1.68 -1.88 -8.95
C LEU A 94 -2.08 -0.90 -10.07
N ILE A 95 -3.05 -1.28 -10.89
CA ILE A 95 -3.67 -0.44 -11.91
C ILE A 95 -4.91 0.21 -11.29
N TYR A 96 -4.90 1.54 -11.15
CA TYR A 96 -5.82 2.25 -10.25
C TYR A 96 -7.28 2.25 -10.68
N ARG A 97 -7.58 2.43 -11.97
CA ARG A 97 -8.98 2.48 -12.43
C ARG A 97 -9.70 1.15 -12.21
N PRO A 98 -9.19 0.00 -12.68
CA PRO A 98 -9.78 -1.31 -12.37
C PRO A 98 -9.84 -1.59 -10.87
N PHE A 99 -8.85 -1.16 -10.09
CA PHE A 99 -8.88 -1.29 -8.64
C PHE A 99 -10.03 -0.47 -8.01
N ALA A 100 -10.27 0.74 -8.47
CA ALA A 100 -11.37 1.58 -7.97
C ALA A 100 -12.75 0.94 -8.26
N GLU A 101 -12.90 0.32 -9.42
CA GLU A 101 -14.10 -0.46 -9.77
C GLU A 101 -14.26 -1.68 -8.85
N TYR A 102 -13.18 -2.46 -8.64
CA TYR A 102 -13.16 -3.58 -7.72
C TYR A 102 -13.54 -3.18 -6.29
N ALA A 103 -12.92 -2.10 -5.76
CA ALA A 103 -13.19 -1.60 -4.41
C ALA A 103 -14.67 -1.23 -4.22
N ARG A 104 -15.26 -0.59 -5.24
CA ARG A 104 -16.67 -0.21 -5.21
C ARG A 104 -17.59 -1.44 -5.30
N ASP A 105 -17.38 -2.28 -6.29
CA ASP A 105 -18.34 -3.32 -6.65
C ASP A 105 -18.31 -4.52 -5.70
N LYS A 106 -17.14 -4.88 -5.19
CA LYS A 106 -16.98 -6.03 -4.29
C LYS A 106 -16.99 -5.65 -2.81
N HIS A 107 -16.57 -4.44 -2.49
CA HIS A 107 -16.42 -4.01 -1.09
C HIS A 107 -17.27 -2.79 -0.73
N GLY A 108 -18.05 -2.22 -1.66
CA GLY A 108 -18.87 -1.04 -1.41
C GLY A 108 -18.06 0.17 -0.93
N LEU A 109 -16.75 0.20 -1.24
CA LEU A 109 -15.85 1.25 -0.82
C LEU A 109 -15.52 2.16 -2.00
N ARG A 110 -15.98 3.43 -1.91
CA ARG A 110 -15.69 4.40 -2.96
C ARG A 110 -14.22 4.73 -3.00
N ALA A 111 -13.63 4.58 -4.19
CA ALA A 111 -12.23 4.83 -4.48
C ALA A 111 -12.13 5.78 -5.68
N ASP A 112 -11.56 6.95 -5.47
CA ASP A 112 -11.40 7.98 -6.50
C ASP A 112 -9.92 8.03 -6.96
N VAL A 113 -9.66 7.78 -8.25
CA VAL A 113 -8.30 7.84 -8.83
C VAL A 113 -7.88 9.29 -8.99
N ILE A 114 -6.69 9.63 -8.50
CA ILE A 114 -6.10 10.97 -8.56
C ILE A 114 -4.78 10.90 -9.35
N THR A 115 -4.64 11.74 -10.36
CA THR A 115 -3.46 11.80 -11.24
C THR A 115 -2.59 13.03 -11.00
N ASP A 116 -3.04 13.93 -10.13
CA ASP A 116 -2.45 15.22 -9.76
C ASP A 116 -2.40 15.35 -8.22
N LEU A 117 -1.93 14.31 -7.54
CA LEU A 117 -1.87 14.21 -6.08
C LEU A 117 -0.66 15.00 -5.53
N ASP A 118 -0.66 16.30 -5.67
CA ASP A 118 0.30 17.21 -5.04
C ASP A 118 0.03 17.36 -3.53
N PRO A 119 0.90 18.01 -2.75
CA PRO A 119 0.70 18.22 -1.32
C PRO A 119 -0.62 18.89 -0.95
N ALA A 120 -1.07 19.88 -1.73
CA ALA A 120 -2.33 20.57 -1.47
C ALA A 120 -3.53 19.65 -1.69
N ARG A 121 -3.53 18.89 -2.78
CA ARG A 121 -4.56 17.89 -3.07
C ARG A 121 -4.57 16.77 -2.03
N LEU A 122 -3.39 16.26 -1.64
CA LEU A 122 -3.29 15.24 -0.59
C LEU A 122 -3.91 15.73 0.72
N THR A 123 -3.57 16.95 1.15
CA THR A 123 -4.14 17.57 2.35
C THR A 123 -5.66 17.68 2.25
N ALA A 124 -6.18 18.16 1.13
CA ALA A 124 -7.63 18.30 0.93
C ALA A 124 -8.38 16.95 1.02
N GLU A 125 -7.81 15.87 0.45
CA GLU A 125 -8.40 14.54 0.57
C GLU A 125 -8.44 14.04 2.03
N LEU A 126 -7.37 14.30 2.79
CA LEU A 126 -7.29 13.91 4.20
C LEU A 126 -8.23 14.74 5.07
N ASP A 127 -8.41 16.05 4.79
CA ASP A 127 -9.35 16.92 5.48
C ASP A 127 -10.81 16.48 5.27
N GLU A 128 -11.11 15.88 4.11
CA GLU A 128 -12.42 15.24 3.87
C GLU A 128 -12.58 13.90 4.60
N GLY A 129 -11.61 13.49 5.41
CA GLY A 129 -11.62 12.26 6.18
C GLY A 129 -11.39 11.00 5.32
N ARG A 130 -10.78 11.14 4.15
CA ARG A 130 -10.40 10.01 3.30
C ARG A 130 -9.04 9.47 3.70
N LEU A 131 -8.79 8.19 3.41
CA LEU A 131 -7.45 7.62 3.39
C LEU A 131 -6.92 7.68 1.95
N VAL A 132 -5.62 7.84 1.77
CA VAL A 132 -5.04 7.95 0.42
C VAL A 132 -3.96 6.90 0.21
N ILE A 133 -4.19 6.00 -0.75
CA ILE A 133 -3.13 5.13 -1.27
C ILE A 133 -2.28 6.00 -2.21
N ALA A 134 -1.09 6.40 -1.75
CA ALA A 134 -0.19 7.27 -2.50
C ALA A 134 0.95 6.47 -3.14
N SER A 135 1.27 6.80 -4.41
CA SER A 135 2.45 6.24 -5.10
C SER A 135 3.69 7.00 -4.68
N VAL A 136 4.67 6.27 -4.15
CA VAL A 136 5.95 6.82 -3.67
C VAL A 136 7.12 5.97 -4.16
N HIS A 137 8.32 6.55 -4.12
CA HIS A 137 9.53 5.74 -4.27
C HIS A 137 9.77 4.89 -3.00
N PRO A 138 10.27 3.64 -3.10
CA PRO A 138 10.52 2.78 -1.94
C PRO A 138 11.47 3.38 -0.88
N GLU A 139 12.34 4.33 -1.26
CA GLU A 139 13.24 5.02 -0.32
C GLU A 139 12.51 5.93 0.68
N VAL A 140 11.21 6.14 0.57
CA VAL A 140 10.41 6.89 1.57
C VAL A 140 10.60 6.35 2.99
N ARG A 141 10.97 5.07 3.14
CA ARG A 141 11.28 4.42 4.42
C ARG A 141 12.70 4.70 4.95
N ARG A 142 13.53 5.40 4.17
CA ARG A 142 14.86 5.89 4.52
C ARG A 142 14.98 7.34 4.04
N PRO A 143 14.26 8.27 4.69
CA PRO A 143 14.03 9.62 4.17
C PRO A 143 15.29 10.49 4.08
N ASP A 144 16.38 10.06 4.69
CA ASP A 144 17.70 10.73 4.55
C ASP A 144 18.33 10.51 3.18
N ASN A 145 17.89 9.49 2.43
CA ASN A 145 18.37 9.21 1.09
C ASN A 145 17.60 10.04 0.06
N ASP A 146 18.28 10.44 -1.01
CA ASP A 146 17.61 10.99 -2.18
C ASP A 146 17.06 9.85 -3.05
N PRO A 147 15.77 9.92 -3.47
CA PRO A 147 15.22 8.89 -4.32
C PRO A 147 15.79 9.01 -5.75
N PRO A 148 16.24 7.90 -6.36
CA PRO A 148 16.73 7.92 -7.75
C PRO A 148 15.62 8.11 -8.80
N GLY A 149 14.37 8.20 -8.36
CA GLY A 149 13.19 8.36 -9.19
C GLY A 149 11.93 8.48 -8.37
N THR A 150 10.76 8.36 -9.00
CA THR A 150 9.45 8.47 -8.34
C THR A 150 8.61 7.21 -8.57
N GLY A 151 7.76 6.86 -7.60
CA GLY A 151 6.85 5.72 -7.71
C GLY A 151 7.53 4.36 -7.51
N GLY A 152 6.80 3.31 -7.85
CA GLY A 152 7.25 1.90 -7.69
C GLY A 152 6.82 1.27 -6.38
N HIS A 153 6.22 2.01 -5.46
CA HIS A 153 5.68 1.54 -4.20
C HIS A 153 4.40 2.28 -3.83
N LEU A 154 3.59 1.69 -2.96
CA LEU A 154 2.35 2.27 -2.46
C LEU A 154 2.36 2.27 -0.94
N VAL A 155 1.98 3.42 -0.36
CA VAL A 155 1.78 3.60 1.08
C VAL A 155 0.36 4.09 1.35
N LEU A 156 -0.16 3.84 2.54
CA LEU A 156 -1.45 4.36 2.96
C LEU A 156 -1.26 5.62 3.81
N VAL A 157 -1.57 6.79 3.27
CA VAL A 157 -1.57 8.04 4.01
C VAL A 157 -2.84 8.10 4.85
N THR A 158 -2.67 8.32 6.15
CA THR A 158 -3.74 8.22 7.15
C THR A 158 -4.10 9.54 7.80
N GLY A 159 -3.24 10.57 7.65
CA GLY A 159 -3.52 11.89 8.22
C GLY A 159 -2.37 12.88 8.01
N HIS A 160 -2.64 14.12 8.41
CA HIS A 160 -1.65 15.18 8.47
C HIS A 160 -1.92 16.11 9.65
N ALA A 161 -0.88 16.74 10.17
CA ALA A 161 -0.96 17.80 11.18
C ALA A 161 0.34 18.64 11.17
N ASP A 162 0.25 19.93 11.38
CA ASP A 162 1.40 20.83 11.57
C ASP A 162 2.48 20.71 10.46
N GLY A 163 2.04 20.55 9.21
CA GLY A 163 2.95 20.38 8.07
C GLY A 163 3.61 18.99 7.97
N MET A 164 3.21 18.07 8.83
CA MET A 164 3.65 16.67 8.81
C MET A 164 2.59 15.80 8.15
N VAL A 165 3.01 14.71 7.52
CA VAL A 165 2.14 13.68 6.95
C VAL A 165 2.43 12.33 7.60
N THR A 166 1.38 11.63 8.01
CA THR A 166 1.47 10.28 8.61
C THR A 166 0.99 9.25 7.62
N PHE A 167 1.76 8.18 7.45
CA PHE A 167 1.44 7.08 6.54
C PHE A 167 1.89 5.73 7.08
N HIS A 168 1.24 4.67 6.60
CA HIS A 168 1.61 3.28 6.84
C HIS A 168 2.31 2.71 5.60
N ASP A 169 3.55 2.23 5.77
CA ASP A 169 4.32 1.58 4.70
C ASP A 169 4.19 0.06 4.81
N PRO A 170 3.55 -0.63 3.84
CA PRO A 170 3.43 -2.09 3.84
C PRO A 170 4.77 -2.84 3.73
N ALA A 171 5.85 -2.14 3.44
CA ALA A 171 7.19 -2.69 3.39
C ALA A 171 8.15 -1.98 4.37
N GLY A 172 7.58 -1.31 5.39
CA GLY A 172 8.36 -0.73 6.48
C GLY A 172 9.14 -1.81 7.22
N HIS A 173 10.46 -1.65 7.29
CA HIS A 173 11.38 -2.66 7.80
C HIS A 173 11.67 -2.52 9.30
N THR A 174 11.16 -1.48 9.93
CA THR A 174 11.11 -1.26 11.38
C THR A 174 9.71 -0.79 11.76
N PRO A 175 9.32 -0.84 13.05
CA PRO A 175 8.04 -0.26 13.48
C PRO A 175 7.86 1.20 13.06
N GLU A 176 8.92 2.01 13.15
CA GLU A 176 8.91 3.44 12.80
C GLU A 176 8.80 3.66 11.28
N ALA A 177 9.37 2.76 10.47
CA ALA A 177 9.20 2.78 9.02
C ALA A 177 7.84 2.21 8.59
N GLY A 178 7.25 1.34 9.41
CA GLY A 178 5.91 0.78 9.17
C GLY A 178 4.78 1.79 9.45
N VAL A 179 4.98 2.67 10.44
CA VAL A 179 4.10 3.82 10.73
C VAL A 179 4.98 5.05 10.84
N ALA A 180 5.08 5.79 9.76
CA ALA A 180 5.99 6.93 9.65
C ALA A 180 5.25 8.27 9.61
N THR A 181 5.90 9.29 10.17
CA THR A 181 5.47 10.68 10.05
C THR A 181 6.65 11.52 9.55
N LEU A 182 6.47 12.18 8.43
CA LEU A 182 7.49 12.99 7.78
C LEU A 182 6.99 14.43 7.54
N PRO A 183 7.87 15.43 7.51
CA PRO A 183 7.52 16.74 6.97
C PRO A 183 6.97 16.57 5.54
N MET A 184 5.89 17.29 5.20
CA MET A 184 5.27 17.22 3.89
C MET A 184 6.28 17.42 2.73
N PRO A 185 7.22 18.41 2.79
CA PRO A 185 8.22 18.57 1.72
C PRO A 185 9.19 17.39 1.60
N VAL A 186 9.44 16.66 2.70
CA VAL A 186 10.28 15.45 2.68
C VAL A 186 9.53 14.30 2.01
N PHE A 187 8.26 14.07 2.39
CA PHE A 187 7.42 13.05 1.77
C PHE A 187 7.24 13.31 0.26
N ASP A 188 7.05 14.57 -0.12
CA ASP A 188 6.83 15.00 -1.49
C ASP A 188 8.01 14.66 -2.43
N ARG A 189 9.24 14.65 -1.94
CA ARG A 189 10.44 14.21 -2.70
C ARG A 189 10.31 12.77 -3.24
N PHE A 190 9.56 11.92 -2.55
CA PHE A 190 9.34 10.52 -2.92
C PHE A 190 8.05 10.32 -3.72
N ALA A 191 7.14 11.30 -3.70
CA ALA A 191 5.82 11.19 -4.29
C ALA A 191 5.87 11.15 -5.82
N ALA A 192 5.06 10.28 -6.41
CA ALA A 192 4.84 10.24 -7.86
C ALA A 192 3.57 11.01 -8.25
N HIS A 193 3.04 11.82 -7.35
CA HIS A 193 1.87 12.70 -7.51
C HIS A 193 0.63 12.01 -8.11
N ARG A 194 0.43 10.74 -7.76
CA ARG A 194 -0.75 9.95 -8.15
C ARG A 194 -1.10 8.95 -7.05
N GLY A 195 -2.37 8.56 -7.04
CA GLY A 195 -2.87 7.63 -6.02
C GLY A 195 -4.35 7.36 -6.14
N VAL A 196 -4.92 6.85 -5.06
CA VAL A 196 -6.35 6.56 -4.94
C VAL A 196 -6.84 7.01 -3.57
N ALA A 197 -7.82 7.91 -3.55
CA ALA A 197 -8.48 8.34 -2.32
C ALA A 197 -9.64 7.39 -1.98
N LEU A 198 -9.66 6.89 -0.75
CA LEU A 198 -10.63 5.94 -0.24
C LEU A 198 -11.59 6.63 0.74
N ARG A 199 -12.88 6.56 0.49
CA ARG A 199 -13.92 7.05 1.41
C ARG A 199 -14.39 5.89 2.28
N LEU A 200 -14.02 5.90 3.56
CA LEU A 200 -14.44 4.88 4.55
C LEU A 200 -15.89 5.06 4.99
#